data_2110c1fb1715e6d6b4c332a42b6ab6da
#
_entry.id   2110c1fb1715e6d6b4c332a42b6ab6da
#
_cell.length_a   1.000
_cell.length_b   1.000
_cell.length_c   1.000
_cell.angle_alpha   90.00
_cell.angle_beta   90.00
_cell.angle_gamma   90.00
#
_symmetry.space_group_name_H-M   'P 1'
#
loop_
_entity.id
_entity.type
_entity.pdbx_description
1 polymer ?
#
loop_
_entity_poly.entity_id
_entity_poly.type
_entity_poly.pdbx_seq_one_letter_code
_entity_poly.pdbx_strand_id
1 'polypeptide(L)'
;RADSIGPDQYGRDLLDRIRNTSPKIREGRLKRIQKVIELVATPLEDLTFVQDEHGRPHLQVKFKHWRPQGAYQNETQFSDGTLRLLGLMWALQERAGPLLLEEPELSLHGAIVRRLSPFIHRAQRAGNGRQVILSTHSDELLMDPGIAAEELLMVQPADEGSEVLVGASIKEV
;
A
#
# COMPACT_ATOMS: atom_id res chain seq x y z
N ARG A 1 -19.26 -0.82 -23.66
CA ARG A 1 -18.53 -1.29 -22.47
C ARG A 1 -17.07 -1.19 -22.82
N ALA A 2 -16.38 -0.16 -22.36
CA ALA A 2 -14.94 -0.07 -22.43
C ALA A 2 -14.40 -0.94 -21.28
N ASP A 3 -13.85 -2.10 -21.61
CA ASP A 3 -13.05 -2.88 -20.67
C ASP A 3 -11.81 -2.05 -20.35
N SER A 4 -11.72 -1.57 -19.12
CA SER A 4 -10.54 -0.88 -18.63
C SER A 4 -9.41 -1.89 -18.56
N ILE A 5 -8.57 -1.90 -19.58
CA ILE A 5 -7.35 -2.72 -19.63
C ILE A 5 -6.30 -1.99 -18.79
N GLY A 6 -6.17 -2.36 -17.53
CA GLY A 6 -5.12 -1.86 -16.64
C GLY A 6 -5.55 -1.82 -15.17
N PRO A 7 -4.61 -1.81 -14.23
CA PRO A 7 -4.94 -1.59 -12.83
C PRO A 7 -5.56 -0.20 -12.67
N ASP A 8 -6.67 -0.12 -11.95
CA ASP A 8 -7.35 1.13 -11.63
C ASP A 8 -6.41 2.06 -10.85
N GLN A 9 -5.97 3.13 -11.51
CA GLN A 9 -5.06 4.13 -10.94
C GLN A 9 -5.62 4.79 -9.66
N TYR A 10 -6.93 4.71 -9.46
CA TYR A 10 -7.61 5.34 -8.31
C TYR A 10 -8.07 4.35 -7.24
N GLY A 11 -7.74 3.06 -7.37
CA GLY A 11 -8.11 2.03 -6.40
C GLY A 11 -9.62 1.74 -6.30
N ARG A 12 -10.42 2.18 -7.27
CA ARG A 12 -11.88 1.96 -7.29
C ARG A 12 -12.25 0.49 -7.42
N ASP A 13 -11.37 -0.31 -8.00
CA ASP A 13 -11.55 -1.75 -8.19
C ASP A 13 -11.09 -2.58 -6.98
N LEU A 14 -10.55 -1.95 -5.93
CA LEU A 14 -9.96 -2.65 -4.79
C LEU A 14 -10.92 -3.68 -4.18
N LEU A 15 -12.18 -3.29 -3.93
CA LEU A 15 -13.17 -4.19 -3.36
C LEU A 15 -13.50 -5.36 -4.28
N ASP A 16 -13.56 -5.14 -5.59
CA ASP A 16 -13.79 -6.19 -6.57
C ASP A 16 -12.60 -7.14 -6.67
N ARG A 17 -11.38 -6.64 -6.61
CA ARG A 17 -10.16 -7.47 -6.55
C ARG A 17 -10.14 -8.33 -5.28
N ILE A 18 -10.51 -7.76 -4.15
CA ILE A 18 -10.65 -8.48 -2.89
C ILE A 18 -11.74 -9.55 -3.01
N ARG A 19 -12.91 -9.21 -3.56
CA ARG A 19 -14.02 -10.12 -3.78
C ARG A 19 -13.62 -11.32 -4.66
N ASN A 20 -12.92 -11.05 -5.75
CA ASN A 20 -12.51 -12.06 -6.74
C ASN A 20 -11.34 -12.93 -6.26
N THR A 21 -10.75 -12.62 -5.12
CA THR A 21 -9.70 -13.45 -4.49
C THR A 21 -10.36 -14.58 -3.69
N SER A 22 -9.80 -15.80 -3.80
CA SER A 22 -10.33 -16.95 -3.05
C SER A 22 -10.37 -16.69 -1.54
N PRO A 23 -11.38 -17.18 -0.81
CA PRO A 23 -11.60 -16.86 0.60
C PRO A 23 -10.35 -17.06 1.48
N LYS A 24 -9.69 -18.21 1.37
CA LYS A 24 -8.48 -18.52 2.16
C LYS A 24 -7.33 -17.54 1.91
N ILE A 25 -7.10 -17.15 0.66
CA ILE A 25 -6.05 -16.18 0.30
C ILE A 25 -6.45 -14.78 0.79
N ARG A 26 -7.70 -14.39 0.60
CA ARG A 26 -8.26 -13.11 1.03
C ARG A 26 -8.11 -12.89 2.52
N GLU A 27 -8.57 -13.84 3.33
CA GLU A 27 -8.43 -13.78 4.79
C GLU A 27 -6.98 -13.68 5.23
N GLY A 28 -6.10 -14.48 4.64
CA GLY A 28 -4.68 -14.43 4.93
C GLY A 28 -4.03 -13.08 4.58
N ARG A 29 -4.45 -12.44 3.49
CA ARG A 29 -4.00 -11.10 3.10
C ARG A 29 -4.53 -10.04 4.07
N LEU A 30 -5.81 -10.05 4.38
CA LEU A 30 -6.44 -9.10 5.29
C LEU A 30 -5.81 -9.17 6.70
N LYS A 31 -5.54 -10.36 7.22
CA LYS A 31 -4.83 -10.53 8.50
C LYS A 31 -3.41 -9.91 8.50
N ARG A 32 -2.69 -10.01 7.38
CA ARG A 32 -1.37 -9.36 7.28
C ARG A 32 -1.49 -7.84 7.21
N ILE A 33 -2.46 -7.32 6.48
CA ILE A 33 -2.76 -5.88 6.40
C ILE A 33 -3.15 -5.36 7.78
N GLN A 34 -4.03 -6.05 8.49
CA GLN A 34 -4.44 -5.71 9.85
C GLN A 34 -3.23 -5.50 10.76
N LYS A 35 -2.28 -6.44 10.78
CA LYS A 35 -1.05 -6.33 11.58
C LYS A 35 -0.20 -5.10 11.25
N VAL A 36 -0.20 -4.67 9.99
CA VAL A 36 0.51 -3.45 9.57
C VAL A 36 -0.21 -2.21 10.09
N ILE A 37 -1.54 -2.17 9.96
CA ILE A 37 -2.35 -1.04 10.42
C ILE A 37 -2.26 -0.89 11.94
N GLU A 38 -2.29 -2.00 12.69
CA GLU A 38 -2.15 -2.01 14.17
C GLU A 38 -0.84 -1.37 14.65
N LEU A 39 0.21 -1.36 13.83
CA LEU A 39 1.50 -0.76 14.20
C LEU A 39 1.49 0.78 14.13
N VAL A 40 0.54 1.39 13.45
CA VAL A 40 0.58 2.81 13.06
C VAL A 40 -0.74 3.55 13.30
N ALA A 41 -1.83 2.84 13.53
CA ALA A 41 -3.16 3.41 13.73
C ALA A 41 -3.79 2.92 15.05
N THR A 42 -5.00 3.42 15.32
CA THR A 42 -5.82 3.00 16.46
C THR A 42 -5.95 1.48 16.51
N PRO A 43 -5.97 0.86 17.70
CA PRO A 43 -5.99 -0.58 17.83
C PRO A 43 -7.23 -1.18 17.14
N LEU A 44 -6.96 -1.88 16.04
CA LEU A 44 -7.91 -2.69 15.29
C LEU A 44 -8.07 -4.03 15.98
N GLU A 45 -9.31 -4.48 16.17
CA GLU A 45 -9.57 -5.86 16.61
C GLU A 45 -9.66 -6.81 15.43
N ASP A 46 -10.28 -6.34 14.33
CA ASP A 46 -10.52 -7.18 13.17
C ASP A 46 -10.64 -6.35 11.89
N LEU A 47 -10.22 -6.95 10.77
CA LEU A 47 -10.40 -6.44 9.41
C LEU A 47 -10.93 -7.59 8.54
N THR A 48 -12.19 -7.49 8.15
CA THR A 48 -12.90 -8.53 7.42
C THR A 48 -13.50 -8.03 6.11
N PHE A 49 -13.73 -8.98 5.21
CA PHE A 49 -14.51 -8.78 4.01
C PHE A 49 -15.94 -9.26 4.26
N VAL A 50 -16.92 -8.41 4.00
CA VAL A 50 -18.34 -8.71 4.10
C VAL A 50 -19.07 -8.35 2.81
N GLN A 51 -20.28 -8.87 2.65
CA GLN A 51 -21.19 -8.46 1.58
C GLN A 51 -22.48 -7.94 2.21
N ASP A 52 -23.03 -6.88 1.64
CA ASP A 52 -24.33 -6.36 2.06
C ASP A 52 -25.49 -7.25 1.54
N GLU A 53 -26.72 -6.90 1.89
CA GLU A 53 -27.95 -7.60 1.47
C GLU A 53 -28.12 -7.66 -0.05
N HIS A 54 -27.43 -6.81 -0.79
CA HIS A 54 -27.45 -6.74 -2.25
C HIS A 54 -26.23 -7.44 -2.89
N GLY A 55 -25.37 -8.09 -2.07
CA GLY A 55 -24.15 -8.76 -2.53
C GLY A 55 -23.00 -7.82 -2.87
N ARG A 56 -23.08 -6.53 -2.50
CA ARG A 56 -22.00 -5.57 -2.73
C ARG A 56 -20.87 -5.81 -1.74
N PRO A 57 -19.61 -5.78 -2.20
CA PRO A 57 -18.45 -6.02 -1.36
C PRO A 57 -18.16 -4.82 -0.45
N HIS A 58 -17.79 -5.12 0.80
CA HIS A 58 -17.35 -4.14 1.78
C HIS A 58 -16.16 -4.65 2.57
N LEU A 59 -15.29 -3.73 3.01
CA LEU A 59 -14.32 -3.98 4.06
C LEU A 59 -14.89 -3.47 5.38
N GLN A 60 -14.92 -4.32 6.37
CA GLN A 60 -15.40 -3.97 7.70
C GLN A 60 -14.25 -4.07 8.69
N VAL A 61 -14.11 -3.03 9.51
CA VAL A 61 -13.15 -2.94 10.60
C VAL A 61 -13.90 -2.92 11.93
N LYS A 62 -13.39 -3.66 12.90
CA LYS A 62 -13.79 -3.56 14.28
C LYS A 62 -12.67 -2.90 15.08
N PHE A 63 -12.97 -1.76 15.71
CA PHE A 63 -12.04 -1.06 16.58
C PHE A 63 -12.18 -1.54 18.03
N LYS A 64 -11.06 -1.59 18.77
CA LYS A 64 -11.12 -1.74 20.21
C LYS A 64 -11.87 -0.55 20.82
N HIS A 65 -13.00 -0.84 21.42
CA HIS A 65 -13.83 0.17 22.02
C HIS A 65 -14.17 -0.24 23.46
N TRP A 66 -14.32 0.76 24.35
CA TRP A 66 -14.68 0.50 25.74
C TRP A 66 -16.08 -0.11 25.91
N ARG A 67 -16.95 0.02 24.90
CA ARG A 67 -18.26 -0.64 24.87
C ARG A 67 -18.14 -2.04 24.28
N PRO A 68 -18.78 -3.09 24.90
CA PRO A 68 -18.64 -4.49 24.47
C PRO A 68 -19.05 -4.77 23.02
N GLN A 69 -19.97 -3.96 22.46
CA GLN A 69 -20.47 -4.16 21.11
C GLN A 69 -19.61 -3.52 20.02
N GLY A 70 -18.46 -2.93 20.40
CA GLY A 70 -17.46 -2.39 19.47
C GLY A 70 -18.03 -1.43 18.42
N ALA A 71 -17.18 -0.55 17.89
CA ALA A 71 -17.56 0.26 16.74
C ALA A 71 -17.13 -0.47 15.47
N TYR A 72 -18.08 -0.96 14.70
CA TYR A 72 -17.84 -1.42 13.35
C TYR A 72 -17.89 -0.24 12.40
N GLN A 73 -16.90 -0.17 11.52
CA GLN A 73 -16.87 0.81 10.43
C GLN A 73 -16.65 0.05 9.12
N ASN A 74 -17.23 0.53 8.05
CA ASN A 74 -16.95 0.05 6.71
C ASN A 74 -16.02 1.04 5.97
N GLU A 75 -15.53 0.64 4.79
CA GLU A 75 -14.57 1.44 4.00
C GLU A 75 -15.07 2.85 3.67
N THR A 76 -16.38 3.09 3.62
CA THR A 76 -16.94 4.43 3.35
C THR A 76 -16.71 5.42 4.48
N GLN A 77 -16.34 4.92 5.65
CA GLN A 77 -16.07 5.71 6.87
C GLN A 77 -14.56 5.84 7.14
N PHE A 78 -13.72 5.23 6.30
CA PHE A 78 -12.27 5.31 6.46
C PHE A 78 -11.74 6.65 5.92
N SER A 79 -10.64 7.12 6.51
CA SER A 79 -9.91 8.24 5.93
C SER A 79 -9.24 7.83 4.61
N ASP A 80 -8.96 8.81 3.75
CA ASP A 80 -8.26 8.58 2.48
C ASP A 80 -6.90 7.90 2.70
N GLY A 81 -6.16 8.30 3.74
CA GLY A 81 -4.90 7.66 4.09
C GLY A 81 -5.06 6.19 4.47
N THR A 82 -6.13 5.84 5.19
CA THR A 82 -6.43 4.44 5.53
C THR A 82 -6.76 3.63 4.27
N LEU A 83 -7.59 4.17 3.38
CA LEU A 83 -7.94 3.51 2.11
C LEU A 83 -6.72 3.33 1.22
N ARG A 84 -5.86 4.34 1.10
CA ARG A 84 -4.60 4.27 0.34
C ARG A 84 -3.67 3.20 0.91
N LEU A 85 -3.50 3.16 2.23
CA LEU A 85 -2.67 2.16 2.89
C LEU A 85 -3.22 0.74 2.66
N LEU A 86 -4.52 0.54 2.78
CA LEU A 86 -5.18 -0.75 2.47
C LEU A 86 -4.93 -1.17 1.02
N GLY A 87 -5.14 -0.28 0.07
CA GLY A 87 -4.92 -0.52 -1.35
C GLY A 87 -3.47 -0.88 -1.66
N LEU A 88 -2.52 -0.10 -1.13
CA LEU A 88 -1.08 -0.35 -1.26
C LEU A 88 -0.68 -1.71 -0.68
N MET A 89 -1.09 -2.00 0.57
CA MET A 89 -0.78 -3.27 1.22
C MET A 89 -1.43 -4.46 0.50
N TRP A 90 -2.60 -4.27 -0.11
CA TRP A 90 -3.22 -5.29 -0.94
C TRP A 90 -2.43 -5.51 -2.23
N ALA A 91 -2.10 -4.43 -2.96
CA ALA A 91 -1.35 -4.48 -4.21
C ALA A 91 0.03 -5.16 -4.04
N LEU A 92 0.73 -4.86 -2.95
CA LEU A 92 2.01 -5.49 -2.62
C LEU A 92 1.92 -7.01 -2.42
N GLN A 93 0.75 -7.53 -2.06
CA GLN A 93 0.54 -8.97 -1.84
C GLN A 93 0.03 -9.71 -3.09
N GLU A 94 -0.27 -8.99 -4.16
CA GLU A 94 -0.68 -9.61 -5.43
C GLU A 94 0.54 -10.13 -6.19
N ARG A 95 0.37 -11.29 -6.80
CA ARG A 95 1.41 -11.92 -7.63
C ARG A 95 1.19 -11.53 -9.10
N ALA A 96 1.30 -10.25 -9.40
CA ALA A 96 1.28 -9.73 -10.76
C ALA A 96 2.67 -9.18 -11.11
N GLY A 97 2.95 -8.85 -12.37
CA GLY A 97 4.22 -8.27 -12.82
C GLY A 97 4.79 -7.12 -11.97
N PRO A 98 5.69 -6.31 -12.47
CA PRO A 98 6.24 -5.17 -11.73
C PRO A 98 5.14 -4.28 -11.14
N LEU A 99 5.35 -3.75 -9.94
CA LEU A 99 4.46 -2.78 -9.31
C LEU A 99 5.05 -1.39 -9.45
N LEU A 100 4.31 -0.51 -10.09
CA LEU A 100 4.65 0.90 -10.21
C LEU A 100 3.81 1.68 -9.19
N LEU A 101 4.47 2.49 -8.38
CA LEU A 101 3.86 3.32 -7.35
C LEU A 101 4.29 4.76 -7.55
N GLU A 102 3.33 5.66 -7.68
CA GLU A 102 3.57 7.09 -7.74
C GLU A 102 3.23 7.70 -6.39
N GLU A 103 4.25 8.27 -5.75
CA GLU A 103 4.14 8.94 -4.45
C GLU A 103 3.26 8.18 -3.44
N PRO A 104 3.58 6.92 -3.13
CA PRO A 104 2.72 6.08 -2.28
C PRO A 104 2.59 6.61 -0.86
N GLU A 105 3.46 7.52 -0.44
CA GLU A 105 3.43 8.21 0.85
C GLU A 105 2.39 9.31 0.95
N LEU A 106 1.86 9.82 -0.16
CA LEU A 106 0.86 10.90 -0.13
C LEU A 106 -0.35 10.53 0.71
N SER A 107 -0.75 11.45 1.57
CA SER A 107 -1.86 11.28 2.54
C SER A 107 -1.62 10.22 3.62
N LEU A 108 -0.41 9.66 3.71
CA LEU A 108 -0.03 8.76 4.80
C LEU A 108 0.56 9.55 5.96
N HIS A 109 0.32 9.08 7.18
CA HIS A 109 0.94 9.63 8.36
C HIS A 109 2.45 9.32 8.36
N GLY A 110 3.33 10.25 8.77
CA GLY A 110 4.78 10.08 8.76
C GLY A 110 5.29 8.80 9.46
N ALA A 111 4.61 8.34 10.52
CA ALA A 111 4.93 7.05 11.14
C ALA A 111 4.74 5.84 10.21
N ILE A 112 3.86 5.96 9.22
CA ILE A 112 3.66 4.93 8.18
C ILE A 112 4.73 5.07 7.11
N VAL A 113 5.01 6.31 6.68
CA VAL A 113 6.01 6.61 5.65
C VAL A 113 7.37 6.01 6.03
N ARG A 114 7.84 6.26 7.27
CA ARG A 114 9.09 5.68 7.81
C ARG A 114 9.14 4.15 7.83
N ARG A 115 8.00 3.47 7.69
CA ARG A 115 7.92 2.01 7.68
C ARG A 115 7.58 1.44 6.29
N LEU A 116 7.41 2.30 5.31
CA LEU A 116 6.95 1.90 3.98
C LEU A 116 7.99 1.03 3.28
N SER A 117 9.27 1.42 3.29
CA SER A 117 10.35 0.62 2.72
C SER A 117 10.46 -0.77 3.33
N PRO A 118 10.52 -0.95 4.68
CA PRO A 118 10.46 -2.28 5.29
C PRO A 118 9.22 -3.10 4.92
N PHE A 119 8.07 -2.47 4.72
CA PHE A 119 6.85 -3.18 4.29
C PHE A 119 6.97 -3.67 2.87
N ILE A 120 7.44 -2.84 1.95
CA ILE A 120 7.68 -3.20 0.56
C ILE A 120 8.65 -4.36 0.49
N HIS A 121 9.79 -4.26 1.17
CA HIS A 121 10.83 -5.30 1.18
C HIS A 121 10.31 -6.66 1.71
N ARG A 122 9.52 -6.64 2.80
CA ARG A 122 8.90 -7.87 3.32
C ARG A 122 7.90 -8.47 2.34
N ALA A 123 7.11 -7.64 1.66
CA ALA A 123 6.14 -8.08 0.68
C ALA A 123 6.83 -8.69 -0.56
N GLN A 124 7.93 -8.11 -1.01
CA GLN A 124 8.76 -8.65 -2.10
C GLN A 124 9.28 -10.04 -1.75
N ARG A 125 9.84 -10.22 -0.56
CA ARG A 125 10.34 -11.54 -0.10
C ARG A 125 9.24 -12.59 0.00
N ALA A 126 8.06 -12.20 0.47
CA ALA A 126 6.92 -13.11 0.58
C ALA A 126 6.27 -13.42 -0.79
N GLY A 127 6.46 -12.56 -1.78
CA GLY A 127 5.84 -12.60 -3.10
C GLY A 127 6.71 -13.15 -4.24
N ASN A 128 7.81 -13.85 -3.98
CA ASN A 128 8.77 -14.34 -4.96
C ASN A 128 9.58 -13.24 -5.67
N GLY A 129 9.91 -12.16 -4.99
CA GLY A 129 10.80 -11.13 -5.54
C GLY A 129 10.13 -10.22 -6.56
N ARG A 130 8.85 -9.85 -6.37
CA ARG A 130 8.18 -8.87 -7.24
C ARG A 130 8.98 -7.58 -7.30
N GLN A 131 9.30 -7.11 -8.49
CA GLN A 131 9.90 -5.80 -8.67
C GLN A 131 8.91 -4.70 -8.27
N VAL A 132 9.36 -3.74 -7.47
CA VAL A 132 8.62 -2.53 -7.12
C VAL A 132 9.45 -1.33 -7.55
N ILE A 133 8.84 -0.44 -8.30
CA ILE A 133 9.41 0.83 -8.72
C ILE A 133 8.49 1.91 -8.16
N LEU A 134 9.05 2.84 -7.41
CA LEU A 134 8.28 3.93 -6.83
C LEU A 134 8.94 5.29 -7.10
N SER A 135 8.13 6.30 -7.32
CA SER A 135 8.55 7.71 -7.27
C SER A 135 8.20 8.30 -5.91
N THR A 136 9.05 9.18 -5.40
CA THR A 136 8.84 9.85 -4.12
C THR A 136 9.55 11.20 -4.06
N HIS A 137 9.00 12.11 -3.28
CA HIS A 137 9.63 13.35 -2.85
C HIS A 137 9.89 13.36 -1.33
N SER A 138 9.68 12.23 -0.65
CA SER A 138 9.76 12.12 0.81
C SER A 138 11.17 11.80 1.29
N ASP A 139 11.81 12.76 1.95
CA ASP A 139 13.08 12.53 2.63
C ASP A 139 12.95 11.42 3.68
N GLU A 140 11.80 11.34 4.37
CA GLU A 140 11.55 10.29 5.38
C GLU A 140 11.61 8.87 4.79
N LEU A 141 11.19 8.72 3.52
CA LEU A 141 11.27 7.44 2.83
C LEU A 141 12.68 7.16 2.33
N LEU A 142 13.35 8.16 1.76
CA LEU A 142 14.71 8.03 1.19
C LEU A 142 15.77 7.82 2.27
N MET A 143 15.56 8.30 3.49
CA MET A 143 16.47 8.11 4.63
C MET A 143 16.41 6.71 5.25
N ASP A 144 15.61 5.79 4.73
CA ASP A 144 15.56 4.42 5.25
C ASP A 144 16.92 3.71 4.96
N PRO A 145 17.64 3.25 6.01
CA PRO A 145 18.95 2.61 5.83
C PRO A 145 18.87 1.25 5.11
N GLY A 146 17.68 0.74 4.86
CA GLY A 146 17.46 -0.47 4.08
C GLY A 146 17.44 -0.25 2.57
N ILE A 147 17.50 1.02 2.11
CA ILE A 147 17.56 1.36 0.68
C ILE A 147 19.03 1.55 0.29
N ALA A 148 19.51 0.74 -0.64
CA ALA A 148 20.87 0.88 -1.14
C ALA A 148 20.98 2.02 -2.17
N ALA A 149 22.14 2.67 -2.25
CA ALA A 149 22.36 3.76 -3.20
C ALA A 149 22.19 3.32 -4.67
N GLU A 150 22.43 2.06 -4.97
CA GLU A 150 22.22 1.45 -6.28
C GLU A 150 20.74 1.29 -6.64
N GLU A 151 19.85 1.32 -5.65
CA GLU A 151 18.39 1.24 -5.83
C GLU A 151 17.74 2.61 -6.07
N LEU A 152 18.51 3.70 -5.89
CA LEU A 152 18.05 5.07 -6.06
C LEU A 152 18.33 5.58 -7.48
N LEU A 153 17.30 6.14 -8.10
CA LEU A 153 17.40 6.88 -9.35
C LEU A 153 16.98 8.33 -9.09
N MET A 154 17.92 9.26 -9.24
CA MET A 154 17.61 10.69 -9.16
C MET A 154 17.29 11.20 -10.56
N VAL A 155 16.12 11.84 -10.70
CA VAL A 155 15.71 12.51 -11.92
C VAL A 155 15.84 14.00 -11.71
N GLN A 156 16.66 14.65 -12.51
CA GLN A 156 16.90 16.10 -12.43
C GLN A 156 16.71 16.79 -13.78
N PRO A 157 16.31 18.07 -13.79
CA PRO A 157 16.24 18.85 -15.03
C PRO A 157 17.63 18.96 -15.68
N ALA A 158 17.67 18.89 -17.01
CA ALA A 158 18.84 19.16 -17.82
C ALA A 158 18.44 20.13 -18.95
N ASP A 159 19.43 20.64 -19.69
CA ASP A 159 19.21 21.66 -20.73
C ASP A 159 18.22 21.19 -21.82
N GLU A 160 18.25 19.91 -22.16
CA GLU A 160 17.35 19.30 -23.15
C GLU A 160 16.56 18.12 -22.52
N GLY A 161 15.76 18.39 -21.48
CA GLY A 161 14.88 17.40 -20.88
C GLY A 161 15.25 17.02 -19.44
N SER A 162 15.39 15.73 -19.14
CA SER A 162 15.73 15.24 -17.81
C SER A 162 16.92 14.28 -17.87
N GLU A 163 17.78 14.37 -16.90
CA GLU A 163 18.88 13.44 -16.67
C GLU A 163 18.53 12.48 -15.53
N VAL A 164 18.93 11.22 -15.67
CA VAL A 164 18.72 10.19 -14.65
C VAL A 164 20.09 9.75 -14.13
N LEU A 165 20.31 9.94 -12.84
CA LEU A 165 21.55 9.54 -12.15
C LEU A 165 21.27 8.39 -11.19
N VAL A 166 22.17 7.41 -11.15
CA VAL A 166 22.13 6.37 -10.12
C VAL A 166 22.73 6.92 -8.82
N GLY A 167 22.07 6.74 -7.69
CA GLY A 167 22.49 7.28 -6.40
C GLY A 167 23.95 6.91 -6.04
N ALA A 168 24.36 5.68 -6.35
CA ALA A 168 25.75 5.24 -6.15
C ALA A 168 26.79 6.02 -6.97
N SER A 169 26.40 6.71 -8.03
CA SER A 169 27.29 7.54 -8.86
C SER A 169 27.43 8.98 -8.37
N ILE A 170 26.59 9.39 -7.42
CA ILE A 170 26.58 10.74 -6.86
C ILE A 170 27.70 10.80 -5.82
N LYS A 171 28.79 11.50 -6.14
CA LYS A 171 29.84 11.78 -5.16
C LYS A 171 29.32 12.82 -4.18
N GLU A 172 29.47 12.56 -2.89
CA GLU A 172 29.28 13.59 -1.86
C GLU A 172 30.18 14.79 -2.21
N VAL A 173 29.59 15.98 -2.23
CA VAL A 173 30.31 17.25 -2.40
C VAL A 173 30.77 17.73 -1.05
#